data_0bddd805664e8aba9d45093d2bcb69fb
#
_entry.id   0bddd805664e8aba9d45093d2bcb69fb
#
_cell.length_a   1.000
_cell.length_b   1.000
_cell.length_c   1.000
_cell.angle_alpha   90.00
_cell.angle_beta   90.00
_cell.angle_gamma   90.00
#
_symmetry.space_group_name_H-M   'P 1'
#
loop_
_entity.id
_entity.type
_entity.pdbx_description
1 polymer ?
#
loop_
_entity_poly.entity_id
_entity_poly.type
_entity_poly.pdbx_seq_one_letter_code
_entity_poly.pdbx_strand_id
1 'polypeptide(L)'
;MNDWRLLLTRPAQECARQAAQLAEAGVFACCLPMLEIEALPDDPQQQRCLEALPEYSALIVVSKPAAQLGLALYQRYWPGAVQMQPWFTVGAATARVLEDAGLQVHCPAQGDDSEALLALPSLAQALAVRAPRVLILRGTTGRDYMAEQLRSQG
;
A
#
# COMPACT_ATOMS: atom_id res chain seq x y z
N MET A 1 1.86 24.43 29.49
CA MET A 1 1.70 24.72 28.05
C MET A 1 2.84 24.05 27.31
N ASN A 2 2.53 23.26 26.29
CA ASN A 2 3.56 22.56 25.52
C ASN A 2 4.09 23.54 24.46
N ASP A 3 5.34 24.00 24.60
CA ASP A 3 5.98 24.96 23.66
C ASP A 3 6.45 24.30 22.35
N TRP A 4 6.00 23.09 22.07
CA TRP A 4 6.35 22.38 20.85
C TRP A 4 5.74 23.06 19.62
N ARG A 5 6.59 23.29 18.63
CA ARG A 5 6.22 23.76 17.30
C ARG A 5 6.66 22.72 16.29
N LEU A 6 5.72 22.12 15.60
CA LEU A 6 6.00 21.07 14.63
C LEU A 6 5.90 21.59 13.21
N LEU A 7 6.82 21.18 12.37
CA LEU A 7 6.76 21.36 10.92
C LEU A 7 6.38 20.03 10.27
N LEU A 8 5.23 20.01 9.58
CA LEU A 8 4.73 18.83 8.90
C LEU A 8 5.11 18.93 7.42
N THR A 9 5.83 17.93 6.91
CA THR A 9 6.37 17.91 5.54
C THR A 9 5.75 16.84 4.64
N ARG A 10 4.74 16.13 5.11
CA ARG A 10 4.00 15.11 4.37
C ARG A 10 3.18 15.73 3.23
N PRO A 11 2.59 14.92 2.33
CA PRO A 11 1.65 15.41 1.34
C PRO A 11 0.55 16.28 1.94
N ALA A 12 0.08 17.29 1.22
CA ALA A 12 -0.77 18.37 1.72
C ALA A 12 -1.98 17.89 2.52
N GLN A 13 -2.70 16.89 2.04
CA GLN A 13 -3.88 16.34 2.73
C GLN A 13 -3.52 15.67 4.06
N GLU A 14 -2.40 14.95 4.12
CA GLU A 14 -1.92 14.34 5.36
C GLU A 14 -1.45 15.38 6.36
N CYS A 15 -0.75 16.43 5.91
CA CYS A 15 -0.36 17.56 6.73
C CYS A 15 -1.58 18.22 7.37
N ALA A 16 -2.59 18.54 6.59
CA ALA A 16 -3.81 19.21 7.08
C ALA A 16 -4.52 18.36 8.15
N ARG A 17 -4.69 17.05 7.90
CA ARG A 17 -5.31 16.14 8.86
C ARG A 17 -4.50 16.04 10.16
N GLN A 18 -3.18 15.89 10.05
CA GLN A 18 -2.30 15.77 11.20
C GLN A 18 -2.23 17.07 11.99
N ALA A 19 -2.22 18.23 11.31
CA ALA A 19 -2.27 19.54 11.96
C ALA A 19 -3.56 19.73 12.77
N ALA A 20 -4.71 19.30 12.24
CA ALA A 20 -5.99 19.35 12.97
C ALA A 20 -5.95 18.50 14.25
N GLN A 21 -5.45 17.25 14.14
CA GLN A 21 -5.31 16.37 15.32
C GLN A 21 -4.35 16.94 16.38
N LEU A 22 -3.26 17.56 15.96
CA LEU A 22 -2.30 18.20 16.86
C LEU A 22 -2.90 19.44 17.53
N ALA A 23 -3.71 20.21 16.81
CA ALA A 23 -4.40 21.37 17.37
C ALA A 23 -5.40 20.97 18.46
N GLU A 24 -6.12 19.86 18.28
CA GLU A 24 -7.00 19.29 19.33
C GLU A 24 -6.22 18.89 20.58
N ALA A 25 -4.97 18.47 20.43
CA ALA A 25 -4.05 18.15 21.52
C ALA A 25 -3.30 19.39 22.08
N GLY A 26 -3.62 20.61 21.61
CA GLY A 26 -2.98 21.84 22.03
C GLY A 26 -1.55 22.03 21.52
N VAL A 27 -1.16 21.33 20.46
CA VAL A 27 0.17 21.40 19.86
C VAL A 27 0.11 22.22 18.57
N PHE A 28 0.94 23.25 18.47
CA PHE A 28 1.04 24.06 17.25
C PHE A 28 1.78 23.29 16.14
N ALA A 29 1.16 23.21 14.96
CA ALA A 29 1.78 22.63 13.78
C ALA A 29 1.64 23.55 12.56
N CYS A 30 2.72 23.67 11.78
CA CYS A 30 2.76 24.36 10.50
C CYS A 30 2.90 23.32 9.37
N CYS A 31 2.14 23.49 8.31
CA CYS A 31 2.22 22.62 7.13
C CYS A 31 3.15 23.23 6.08
N LEU A 32 4.16 22.45 5.69
CA LEU A 32 5.06 22.73 4.56
C LEU A 32 5.19 21.43 3.74
N PRO A 33 4.20 21.09 2.90
CA PRO A 33 4.28 19.88 2.11
C PRO A 33 5.51 19.86 1.20
N MET A 34 6.35 18.85 1.35
CA MET A 34 7.56 18.65 0.54
C MET A 34 7.46 17.43 -0.37
N LEU A 35 6.31 16.77 -0.36
CA LEU A 35 6.02 15.58 -1.17
C LEU A 35 4.68 15.79 -1.85
N GLU A 36 4.65 15.51 -3.14
CA GLU A 36 3.43 15.38 -3.93
C GLU A 36 3.34 13.96 -4.48
N ILE A 37 2.15 13.39 -4.48
CA ILE A 37 1.91 12.04 -4.97
C ILE A 37 1.10 12.15 -6.23
N GLU A 38 1.72 11.74 -7.33
CA GLU A 38 1.11 11.74 -8.64
C GLU A 38 0.89 10.31 -9.13
N ALA A 39 -0.26 10.09 -9.79
CA ALA A 39 -0.46 8.86 -10.54
C ALA A 39 0.52 8.81 -11.72
N LEU A 40 1.14 7.67 -11.92
CA LEU A 40 1.95 7.47 -13.11
C LEU A 40 1.05 7.47 -14.36
N PRO A 41 1.55 7.97 -15.49
CA PRO A 41 0.82 7.86 -16.75
C PRO A 41 0.58 6.38 -17.11
N ASP A 42 -0.46 6.15 -17.89
CA ASP A 42 -0.78 4.80 -18.38
C ASP A 42 0.43 4.22 -19.13
N ASP A 43 0.86 3.03 -18.70
CA ASP A 43 1.97 2.29 -19.27
C ASP A 43 1.48 0.93 -19.78
N PRO A 44 1.82 0.54 -21.03
CA PRO A 44 1.39 -0.75 -21.58
C PRO A 44 1.83 -1.97 -20.78
N GLN A 45 2.94 -1.89 -20.03
CA GLN A 45 3.38 -2.96 -19.16
C GLN A 45 2.49 -3.07 -17.93
N GLN A 46 2.15 -1.96 -17.29
CA GLN A 46 1.21 -1.92 -16.17
C GLN A 46 -0.17 -2.41 -16.58
N GLN A 47 -0.63 -2.00 -17.76
CA GLN A 47 -1.90 -2.46 -18.32
C GLN A 47 -1.92 -4.00 -18.42
N ARG A 48 -0.91 -4.62 -19.03
CA ARG A 48 -0.80 -6.09 -19.12
C ARG A 48 -0.80 -6.77 -17.76
N CYS A 49 -0.12 -6.18 -16.75
CA CYS A 49 -0.14 -6.72 -15.39
C CYS A 49 -1.55 -6.69 -14.79
N LEU A 50 -2.29 -5.61 -15.02
CA LEU A 50 -3.65 -5.46 -14.50
C LEU A 50 -4.66 -6.36 -15.24
N GLU A 51 -4.52 -6.52 -16.54
CA GLU A 51 -5.34 -7.45 -17.33
C GLU A 51 -5.10 -8.92 -16.93
N ALA A 52 -3.85 -9.25 -16.57
CA ALA A 52 -3.46 -10.58 -16.09
C ALA A 52 -3.70 -10.77 -14.58
N LEU A 53 -4.47 -9.92 -13.93
CA LEU A 53 -4.69 -9.97 -12.47
C LEU A 53 -5.11 -11.36 -11.96
N PRO A 54 -6.00 -12.11 -12.61
CA PRO A 54 -6.38 -13.46 -12.18
C PRO A 54 -5.24 -14.49 -12.13
N GLU A 55 -4.11 -14.20 -12.77
CA GLU A 55 -2.96 -15.10 -12.80
C GLU A 55 -2.01 -14.91 -11.61
N TYR A 56 -2.25 -13.88 -10.78
CA TYR A 56 -1.41 -13.64 -9.61
C TYR A 56 -1.92 -14.43 -8.40
N SER A 57 -0.97 -14.99 -7.65
CA SER A 57 -1.23 -15.73 -6.40
C SER A 57 -1.47 -14.78 -5.22
N ALA A 58 -0.90 -13.58 -5.28
CA ALA A 58 -1.02 -12.57 -4.24
C ALA A 58 -0.81 -11.16 -4.81
N LEU A 59 -1.49 -10.17 -4.22
CA LEU A 59 -1.23 -8.75 -4.42
C LEU A 59 -0.66 -8.14 -3.14
N ILE A 60 0.43 -7.38 -3.27
CA ILE A 60 1.06 -6.67 -2.15
C ILE A 60 0.97 -5.18 -2.39
N VAL A 61 0.49 -4.43 -1.40
CA VAL A 61 0.34 -2.97 -1.46
C VAL A 61 1.15 -2.34 -0.33
N VAL A 62 2.14 -1.50 -0.68
CA VAL A 62 3.15 -1.05 0.28
C VAL A 62 2.89 0.30 0.93
N SER A 63 1.86 1.04 0.50
CA SER A 63 1.56 2.36 1.05
C SER A 63 0.11 2.77 0.80
N LYS A 64 -0.39 3.75 1.57
CA LYS A 64 -1.73 4.32 1.35
C LYS A 64 -1.93 4.89 -0.06
N PRO A 65 -1.00 5.70 -0.60
CA PRO A 65 -1.15 6.16 -1.98
C PRO A 65 -1.20 5.02 -2.99
N ALA A 66 -0.36 4.00 -2.81
CA ALA A 66 -0.40 2.81 -3.66
C ALA A 66 -1.75 2.07 -3.54
N ALA A 67 -2.35 2.02 -2.35
CA ALA A 67 -3.68 1.45 -2.15
C ALA A 67 -4.76 2.26 -2.88
N GLN A 68 -4.76 3.58 -2.72
CA GLN A 68 -5.75 4.46 -3.35
C GLN A 68 -5.69 4.41 -4.89
N LEU A 69 -4.49 4.56 -5.45
CA LEU A 69 -4.28 4.50 -6.89
C LEU A 69 -4.50 3.08 -7.43
N GLY A 70 -4.05 2.07 -6.70
CA GLY A 70 -4.25 0.66 -7.05
C GLY A 70 -5.73 0.27 -7.07
N LEU A 71 -6.54 0.73 -6.11
CA LEU A 71 -7.99 0.52 -6.11
C LEU A 71 -8.67 1.18 -7.32
N ALA A 72 -8.27 2.41 -7.66
CA ALA A 72 -8.81 3.10 -8.82
C ALA A 72 -8.52 2.32 -10.12
N LEU A 73 -7.30 1.80 -10.25
CA LEU A 73 -6.92 0.93 -11.37
C LEU A 73 -7.69 -0.39 -11.35
N TYR A 74 -7.80 -1.04 -10.19
CA TYR A 74 -8.55 -2.28 -10.04
C TYR A 74 -10.01 -2.11 -10.48
N GLN A 75 -10.67 -1.05 -10.03
CA GLN A 75 -12.06 -0.74 -10.40
C GLN A 75 -12.21 -0.41 -11.90
N ARG A 76 -11.20 0.23 -12.50
CA ARG A 76 -11.20 0.55 -13.94
C ARG A 76 -11.10 -0.68 -14.81
N TYR A 77 -10.22 -1.64 -14.46
CA TYR A 77 -9.98 -2.85 -15.26
C TYR A 77 -10.94 -3.99 -14.93
N TRP A 78 -11.42 -4.06 -13.69
CA TRP A 78 -12.27 -5.13 -13.18
C TRP A 78 -13.51 -4.58 -12.45
N PRO A 79 -14.37 -3.81 -13.16
CA PRO A 79 -15.52 -3.19 -12.52
C PRO A 79 -16.50 -4.25 -11.97
N GLY A 80 -16.83 -4.13 -10.68
CA GLY A 80 -17.74 -5.05 -9.99
C GLY A 80 -17.18 -6.45 -9.74
N ALA A 81 -15.87 -6.65 -9.96
CA ALA A 81 -15.26 -7.94 -9.69
C ALA A 81 -15.22 -8.24 -8.20
N VAL A 82 -15.52 -9.48 -7.84
CA VAL A 82 -15.25 -10.03 -6.51
C VAL A 82 -13.74 -10.21 -6.37
N GLN A 83 -13.22 -10.02 -5.15
CA GLN A 83 -11.82 -10.27 -4.86
C GLN A 83 -11.43 -11.71 -5.24
N MET A 84 -10.45 -11.84 -6.14
CA MET A 84 -10.04 -13.12 -6.71
C MET A 84 -8.84 -13.72 -5.99
N GLN A 85 -7.93 -12.89 -5.48
CA GLN A 85 -6.71 -13.32 -4.80
C GLN A 85 -6.53 -12.57 -3.47
N PRO A 86 -5.71 -13.15 -2.54
CA PRO A 86 -5.42 -12.47 -1.27
C PRO A 86 -4.61 -11.20 -1.47
N TRP A 87 -4.98 -10.16 -0.74
CA TRP A 87 -4.29 -8.88 -0.71
C TRP A 87 -3.50 -8.74 0.59
N PHE A 88 -2.30 -8.21 0.48
CA PHE A 88 -1.37 -8.05 1.58
C PHE A 88 -0.90 -6.61 1.69
N THR A 89 -0.70 -6.12 2.91
CA THR A 89 -0.11 -4.80 3.17
C THR A 89 0.93 -4.87 4.27
N VAL A 90 1.88 -3.95 4.25
CA VAL A 90 2.92 -3.87 5.28
C VAL A 90 2.40 -3.28 6.59
N GLY A 91 1.34 -2.45 6.56
CA GLY A 91 0.86 -1.76 7.74
C GLY A 91 -0.65 -1.55 7.76
N ALA A 92 -1.22 -1.50 8.98
CA ALA A 92 -2.65 -1.38 9.24
C ALA A 92 -3.30 -0.14 8.59
N ALA A 93 -2.56 0.96 8.48
CA ALA A 93 -3.09 2.18 7.87
C ALA A 93 -3.32 2.04 6.34
N THR A 94 -2.55 1.19 5.66
CA THR A 94 -2.75 0.85 4.26
C THR A 94 -3.86 -0.20 4.12
N ALA A 95 -3.90 -1.18 5.05
CA ALA A 95 -4.95 -2.19 5.10
C ALA A 95 -6.34 -1.55 5.17
N ARG A 96 -6.55 -0.57 6.04
CA ARG A 96 -7.84 0.14 6.19
C ARG A 96 -8.35 0.73 4.88
N VAL A 97 -7.47 1.30 4.05
CA VAL A 97 -7.88 1.87 2.75
C VAL A 97 -8.51 0.80 1.85
N LEU A 98 -7.98 -0.41 1.88
CA LEU A 98 -8.47 -1.53 1.07
C LEU A 98 -9.71 -2.18 1.70
N GLU A 99 -9.74 -2.31 3.03
CA GLU A 99 -10.87 -2.83 3.80
C GLU A 99 -12.11 -1.94 3.66
N ASP A 100 -11.93 -0.61 3.71
CA ASP A 100 -13.00 0.37 3.48
C ASP A 100 -13.61 0.24 2.05
N ALA A 101 -12.85 -0.29 1.11
CA ALA A 101 -13.32 -0.64 -0.23
C ALA A 101 -13.93 -2.05 -0.32
N GLY A 102 -14.07 -2.76 0.80
CA GLY A 102 -14.69 -4.09 0.89
C GLY A 102 -13.76 -5.26 0.59
N LEU A 103 -12.45 -5.05 0.51
CA LEU A 103 -11.47 -6.11 0.30
C LEU A 103 -11.06 -6.77 1.61
N GLN A 104 -10.81 -8.08 1.54
CA GLN A 104 -10.16 -8.82 2.64
C GLN A 104 -8.64 -8.69 2.51
N VAL A 105 -8.00 -8.19 3.56
CA VAL A 105 -6.58 -7.84 3.55
C VAL A 105 -5.84 -8.53 4.68
N HIS A 106 -4.67 -9.05 4.37
CA HIS A 106 -3.73 -9.60 5.35
C HIS A 106 -2.66 -8.56 5.69
N CYS A 107 -2.49 -8.29 6.97
CA CYS A 107 -1.52 -7.34 7.48
C CYS A 107 -0.81 -7.93 8.71
N PRO A 108 0.49 -7.71 8.91
CA PRO A 108 1.15 -8.12 10.13
C PRO A 108 0.49 -7.50 11.36
N ALA A 109 0.29 -8.30 12.40
CA ALA A 109 -0.25 -7.82 13.68
C ALA A 109 0.78 -6.97 14.46
N GLN A 110 2.06 -7.21 14.21
CA GLN A 110 3.19 -6.49 14.77
C GLN A 110 4.21 -6.21 13.66
N GLY A 111 4.80 -5.01 13.70
CA GLY A 111 5.65 -4.51 12.61
C GLY A 111 4.82 -3.89 11.48
N ASP A 112 5.48 -3.03 10.73
CA ASP A 112 4.95 -2.32 9.56
C ASP A 112 5.99 -2.25 8.43
N ASP A 113 6.81 -3.28 8.34
CA ASP A 113 7.91 -3.42 7.41
C ASP A 113 7.75 -4.64 6.48
N SER A 114 8.65 -4.73 5.53
CA SER A 114 8.68 -5.81 4.54
C SER A 114 8.98 -7.16 5.17
N GLU A 115 9.79 -7.19 6.20
CA GLU A 115 10.22 -8.39 6.91
C GLU A 115 9.03 -9.03 7.63
N ALA A 116 8.24 -8.24 8.34
CA ALA A 116 7.03 -8.70 9.02
C ALA A 116 5.99 -9.26 8.02
N LEU A 117 5.83 -8.59 6.86
CA LEU A 117 4.95 -9.06 5.80
C LEU A 117 5.41 -10.41 5.22
N LEU A 118 6.71 -10.53 4.90
CA LEU A 118 7.28 -11.75 4.33
C LEU A 118 7.20 -12.95 5.30
N ALA A 119 7.14 -12.70 6.60
CA ALA A 119 6.98 -13.72 7.64
C ALA A 119 5.53 -14.19 7.84
N LEU A 120 4.53 -13.60 7.15
CA LEU A 120 3.14 -13.99 7.31
C LEU A 120 2.88 -15.42 6.81
N PRO A 121 2.31 -16.31 7.64
CA PRO A 121 1.93 -17.65 7.21
C PRO A 121 0.93 -17.64 6.05
N SER A 122 0.02 -16.66 6.02
CA SER A 122 -0.95 -16.50 4.94
C SER A 122 -0.29 -16.15 3.60
N LEU A 123 0.81 -15.38 3.60
CA LEU A 123 1.58 -15.12 2.39
C LEU A 123 2.30 -16.39 1.92
N ALA A 124 2.95 -17.11 2.83
CA ALA A 124 3.59 -18.38 2.52
C ALA A 124 2.58 -19.39 1.93
N GLN A 125 1.37 -19.44 2.47
CA GLN A 125 0.29 -20.27 1.94
C GLN A 125 -0.16 -19.85 0.53
N ALA A 126 -0.30 -18.55 0.27
CA ALA A 126 -0.66 -18.03 -1.04
C ALA A 126 0.41 -18.33 -2.11
N LEU A 127 1.67 -18.41 -1.70
CA LEU A 127 2.81 -18.73 -2.57
C LEU A 127 3.09 -20.24 -2.72
N ALA A 128 2.41 -21.11 -1.96
CA ALA A 128 2.58 -22.57 -2.01
C ALA A 128 1.93 -23.22 -3.25
N VAL A 129 1.89 -22.51 -4.36
CA VAL A 129 1.36 -23.00 -5.65
C VAL A 129 2.48 -23.17 -6.65
N ARG A 130 2.24 -23.93 -7.72
CA ARG A 130 3.23 -24.08 -8.79
C ARG A 130 3.42 -22.76 -9.54
N ALA A 131 4.67 -22.25 -9.60
CA ALA A 131 5.04 -21.00 -10.25
C ALA A 131 4.22 -19.79 -9.74
N PRO A 132 4.36 -19.42 -8.44
CA PRO A 132 3.60 -18.32 -7.87
C PRO A 132 3.98 -17.00 -8.54
N ARG A 133 2.97 -16.15 -8.77
CA ARG A 133 3.17 -14.78 -9.28
C ARG A 133 2.67 -13.78 -8.26
N VAL A 134 3.46 -12.78 -7.95
CA VAL A 134 3.11 -11.70 -7.02
C VAL A 134 3.10 -10.38 -7.76
N LEU A 135 2.03 -9.61 -7.59
CA LEU A 135 1.98 -8.22 -8.05
C LEU A 135 2.21 -7.29 -6.87
N ILE A 136 3.23 -6.44 -6.97
CA ILE A 136 3.53 -5.42 -5.94
C ILE A 136 3.11 -4.04 -6.45
N LEU A 137 2.15 -3.43 -5.77
CA LEU A 137 1.70 -2.06 -6.02
C LEU A 137 2.51 -1.10 -5.16
N ARG A 138 3.33 -0.26 -5.81
CA ARG A 138 4.28 0.66 -5.16
C ARG A 138 4.54 1.90 -6.00
N GLY A 139 5.22 2.88 -5.43
CA GLY A 139 5.78 4.01 -6.18
C GLY A 139 7.02 3.61 -7.01
N THR A 140 7.49 4.53 -7.85
CA THR A 140 8.69 4.35 -8.70
C THR A 140 9.98 4.25 -7.90
N THR A 141 10.01 4.82 -6.70
CA THR A 141 11.17 4.82 -5.79
C THR A 141 10.89 4.00 -4.55
N GLY A 142 11.91 3.45 -3.94
CA GLY A 142 11.81 2.68 -2.70
C GLY A 142 12.74 1.47 -2.72
N ARG A 143 12.74 0.70 -1.62
CA ARG A 143 13.58 -0.50 -1.50
C ARG A 143 13.05 -1.62 -2.41
N ASP A 144 13.92 -2.27 -3.15
CA ASP A 144 13.59 -3.47 -3.93
C ASP A 144 13.64 -4.75 -3.09
N TYR A 145 13.97 -4.63 -1.81
CA TYR A 145 14.16 -5.74 -0.88
C TYR A 145 13.05 -6.79 -0.94
N MET A 146 11.78 -6.36 -0.87
CA MET A 146 10.65 -7.29 -0.91
C MET A 146 10.60 -8.09 -2.23
N ALA A 147 10.81 -7.41 -3.35
CA ALA A 147 10.82 -8.07 -4.66
C ALA A 147 12.03 -9.01 -4.82
N GLU A 148 13.20 -8.64 -4.28
CA GLU A 148 14.38 -9.47 -4.26
C GLU A 148 14.19 -10.72 -3.40
N GLN A 149 13.63 -10.57 -2.20
CA GLN A 149 13.34 -11.71 -1.31
C GLN A 149 12.32 -12.67 -1.94
N LEU A 150 11.25 -12.16 -2.52
CA LEU A 150 10.25 -13.01 -3.19
C LEU A 150 10.85 -13.76 -4.39
N ARG A 151 11.71 -13.11 -5.20
CA ARG A 151 12.41 -13.77 -6.31
C ARG A 151 13.41 -14.82 -5.84
N SER A 152 14.05 -14.62 -4.69
CA SER A 152 15.02 -15.58 -4.14
C SER A 152 14.39 -16.87 -3.61
N GLN A 153 13.10 -16.81 -3.30
CA GLN A 153 12.34 -17.96 -2.79
C GLN A 153 11.72 -18.82 -3.92
N GLY A 154 11.87 -18.43 -5.19
CA GLY A 154 11.34 -19.12 -6.36
C GLY A 154 10.25 -18.34 -7.04
#